data_091ce931ac350bb2c72b4c8e43cf52fc
#
_entry.id   091ce931ac350bb2c72b4c8e43cf52fc
#
_cell.length_a   1.000
_cell.length_b   1.000
_cell.length_c   1.000
_cell.angle_alpha   90.00
_cell.angle_beta   90.00
_cell.angle_gamma   90.00
#
_symmetry.space_group_name_H-M   'P 1'
#
loop_
_entity.id
_entity.type
_entity.pdbx_description
1 polymer ?
#
loop_
_entity_poly.entity_id
_entity_poly.type
_entity_poly.pdbx_seq_one_letter_code
_entity_poly.pdbx_strand_id
1 'polypeptide(L)'
;MGGGSTEVSLIHDGTLAESFSYNMGTLRMLSGRVTTETEELFKQNLTRYAEEYGNIRIIGSGGNINKLNKLARHSKNANKELSLAELKRLYQMMQPLSIEEREISFSLREDRADVIIPAAEIFIKACEYLQCDNIMVPNISLADSIVDGLYEATQTRS
;
A
#
# COMPACT_ATOMS: atom_id res chain seq x y z
N MET A 1 2.77 -0.15 7.01
CA MET A 1 3.90 -0.82 6.30
C MET A 1 5.21 -0.19 6.73
N GLY A 2 6.06 -1.00 7.28
CA GLY A 2 7.39 -0.56 7.68
C GLY A 2 8.45 -1.32 6.91
N GLY A 3 9.71 -1.18 7.34
CA GLY A 3 10.83 -1.87 6.69
C GLY A 3 10.78 -3.38 6.90
N GLY A 4 10.30 -3.84 8.05
CA GLY A 4 10.27 -5.27 8.40
C GLY A 4 8.95 -5.96 8.16
N SER A 5 7.83 -5.24 8.23
CA SER A 5 6.52 -5.86 8.18
C SER A 5 5.47 -4.99 7.50
N THR A 6 4.39 -5.63 7.10
CA THR A 6 3.18 -4.98 6.59
C THR A 6 2.02 -5.44 7.46
N GLU A 7 1.30 -4.49 8.03
CA GLU A 7 0.15 -4.76 8.88
C GLU A 7 -1.13 -4.56 8.10
N VAL A 8 -2.03 -5.51 8.21
CA VAL A 8 -3.35 -5.46 7.58
C VAL A 8 -4.41 -5.65 8.66
N SER A 9 -5.34 -4.72 8.71
CA SER A 9 -6.47 -4.81 9.63
C SER A 9 -7.76 -4.78 8.83
N LEU A 10 -8.60 -5.78 9.02
CA LEU A 10 -9.89 -5.88 8.37
C LEU A 10 -10.97 -5.39 9.32
N ILE A 11 -11.68 -4.35 8.89
CA ILE A 11 -12.74 -3.76 9.69
C ILE A 11 -14.08 -4.03 9.00
N HIS A 12 -15.01 -4.58 9.75
CA HIS A 12 -16.34 -4.90 9.26
C HIS A 12 -17.37 -4.36 10.25
N ASP A 13 -18.34 -3.60 9.75
CA ASP A 13 -19.37 -2.98 10.59
C ASP A 13 -18.77 -2.15 11.74
N GLY A 14 -17.70 -1.44 11.47
CA GLY A 14 -17.04 -0.61 12.47
C GLY A 14 -16.23 -1.37 13.52
N THR A 15 -16.11 -2.68 13.37
CA THR A 15 -15.42 -3.54 14.32
C THR A 15 -14.24 -4.22 13.66
N LEU A 16 -13.13 -4.31 14.38
CA LEU A 16 -11.95 -5.04 13.91
C LEU A 16 -12.28 -6.53 13.83
N ALA A 17 -12.33 -7.05 12.61
CA ALA A 17 -12.62 -8.46 12.38
C ALA A 17 -11.36 -9.31 12.43
N GLU A 18 -10.29 -8.86 11.78
CA GLU A 18 -9.02 -9.57 11.75
C GLU A 18 -7.89 -8.57 11.69
N SER A 19 -6.75 -8.97 12.20
CA SER A 19 -5.53 -8.17 12.10
C SER A 19 -4.37 -9.14 11.95
N PHE A 20 -3.48 -8.83 11.03
CA PHE A 20 -2.32 -9.69 10.76
C PHE A 20 -1.11 -8.85 10.39
N SER A 21 0.05 -9.28 10.88
CA SER A 21 1.33 -8.68 10.54
C SER A 21 2.12 -9.66 9.69
N TYR A 22 2.49 -9.24 8.49
CA TYR A 22 3.26 -10.07 7.56
C TYR A 22 4.72 -9.63 7.60
N ASN A 23 5.63 -10.58 7.68
CA ASN A 23 7.07 -10.31 7.60
C ASN A 23 7.45 -9.98 6.15
N MET A 24 6.85 -8.93 5.64
CA MET A 24 6.98 -8.48 4.27
C MET A 24 6.95 -6.95 4.28
N GLY A 25 8.04 -6.36 4.65
CA GLY A 25 8.21 -4.92 4.61
C GLY A 25 9.15 -4.52 3.49
N THR A 26 9.30 -3.23 3.29
CA THR A 26 10.09 -2.70 2.18
C THR A 26 11.55 -3.14 2.20
N LEU A 27 12.17 -3.09 3.37
CA LEU A 27 13.57 -3.50 3.51
C LEU A 27 13.77 -4.99 3.36
N ARG A 28 12.81 -5.80 3.83
CA ARG A 28 12.87 -7.24 3.63
C ARG A 28 12.77 -7.59 2.15
N MET A 29 11.92 -6.88 1.42
CA MET A 29 11.78 -7.08 -0.02
C MET A 29 13.06 -6.71 -0.76
N LEU A 30 13.67 -5.58 -0.41
CA LEU A 30 14.92 -5.15 -1.04
C LEU A 30 16.06 -6.13 -0.78
N SER A 31 16.09 -6.75 0.39
CA SER A 31 17.15 -7.69 0.76
C SER A 31 16.83 -9.14 0.41
N GLY A 32 15.69 -9.39 -0.24
CA GLY A 32 15.29 -10.75 -0.63
C GLY A 32 14.95 -11.66 0.55
N ARG A 33 14.50 -11.08 1.66
CA ARG A 33 14.22 -11.85 2.89
C ARG A 33 12.75 -12.19 3.09
N VAL A 34 11.91 -11.92 2.10
CA VAL A 34 10.51 -12.30 2.17
C VAL A 34 10.40 -13.76 1.72
N THR A 35 9.83 -14.59 2.57
CA THR A 35 9.69 -16.00 2.26
C THR A 35 8.49 -16.24 1.35
N THR A 36 8.52 -17.34 0.60
CA THR A 36 7.39 -17.75 -0.24
C THR A 36 6.15 -17.99 0.62
N GLU A 37 6.32 -18.54 1.81
CA GLU A 37 5.21 -18.79 2.73
C GLU A 37 4.52 -17.48 3.13
N THR A 38 5.29 -16.43 3.39
CA THR A 38 4.75 -15.13 3.76
C THR A 38 3.97 -14.51 2.59
N GLU A 39 4.54 -14.56 1.39
CA GLU A 39 3.84 -14.04 0.21
C GLU A 39 2.55 -14.80 -0.07
N GLU A 40 2.59 -16.11 0.06
CA GLU A 40 1.42 -16.95 -0.16
C GLU A 40 0.34 -16.69 0.88
N LEU A 41 0.73 -16.52 2.14
CA LEU A 41 -0.20 -16.19 3.21
C LEU A 41 -0.87 -14.84 2.99
N PHE A 42 -0.11 -13.85 2.57
CA PHE A 42 -0.64 -12.53 2.22
C PHE A 42 -1.68 -12.65 1.11
N LYS A 43 -1.34 -13.35 0.06
CA LYS A 43 -2.25 -13.58 -1.07
C LYS A 43 -3.51 -14.32 -0.65
N GLN A 44 -3.36 -15.41 0.10
CA GLN A 44 -4.49 -16.22 0.54
C GLN A 44 -5.45 -15.44 1.45
N ASN A 45 -4.91 -14.72 2.41
CA ASN A 45 -5.75 -13.97 3.33
C ASN A 45 -6.51 -12.85 2.61
N LEU A 46 -5.84 -12.08 1.77
CA LEU A 46 -6.49 -10.98 1.07
C LEU A 46 -7.52 -11.49 0.05
N THR A 47 -7.19 -12.55 -0.65
CA THR A 47 -8.14 -13.19 -1.57
C THR A 47 -9.38 -13.67 -0.82
N ARG A 48 -9.17 -14.28 0.35
CA ARG A 48 -10.27 -14.72 1.21
C ARG A 48 -11.15 -13.57 1.67
N TYR A 49 -10.55 -12.45 2.05
CA TYR A 49 -11.32 -11.26 2.44
C TYR A 49 -12.20 -10.78 1.28
N ALA A 50 -11.66 -10.76 0.07
CA ALA A 50 -12.44 -10.35 -1.10
C ALA A 50 -13.63 -11.27 -1.33
N GLU A 51 -13.44 -12.57 -1.14
CA GLU A 51 -14.50 -13.57 -1.33
C GLU A 51 -15.55 -13.51 -0.23
N GLU A 52 -15.13 -13.35 1.02
CA GLU A 52 -16.04 -13.38 2.15
C GLU A 52 -16.82 -12.08 2.33
N TYR A 53 -16.18 -10.94 2.09
CA TYR A 53 -16.77 -9.66 2.43
C TYR A 53 -17.25 -8.86 1.21
N GLY A 54 -16.76 -9.16 0.03
CA GLY A 54 -17.15 -8.39 -1.16
C GLY A 54 -16.63 -6.96 -1.07
N ASN A 55 -17.34 -6.01 -1.53
CA ASN A 55 -17.03 -4.59 -1.61
C ASN A 55 -16.05 -4.05 -0.56
N ILE A 56 -14.77 -4.37 -0.74
CA ILE A 56 -13.72 -3.94 0.19
C ILE A 56 -13.14 -2.62 -0.29
N ARG A 57 -12.86 -1.75 0.67
CA ARG A 57 -12.10 -0.53 0.42
C ARG A 57 -10.77 -0.66 1.13
N ILE A 58 -9.72 -0.22 0.47
CA ILE A 58 -8.40 -0.16 1.08
C ILE A 58 -8.16 1.25 1.57
N ILE A 59 -7.71 1.36 2.82
CA ILE A 59 -7.23 2.62 3.36
C ILE A 59 -5.74 2.42 3.61
N GLY A 60 -4.93 3.16 2.88
CA GLY A 60 -3.49 3.12 3.04
C GLY A 60 -2.99 4.26 3.89
N SER A 61 -2.09 3.97 4.80
CA SER A 61 -1.48 4.99 5.63
C SER A 61 0.02 4.79 5.70
N GLY A 62 0.73 5.87 5.99
CA GLY A 62 2.17 5.85 6.13
C GLY A 62 2.87 6.70 5.07
N GLY A 63 4.17 6.86 5.24
CA GLY A 63 4.97 7.76 4.41
C GLY A 63 5.05 7.35 2.95
N ASN A 64 5.12 6.04 2.69
CA ASN A 64 5.27 5.56 1.31
C ASN A 64 4.01 5.81 0.49
N ILE A 65 2.85 5.42 1.00
CA ILE A 65 1.61 5.62 0.26
C ILE A 65 1.27 7.10 0.13
N ASN A 66 1.58 7.89 1.15
CA ASN A 66 1.38 9.33 1.10
C ASN A 66 2.22 9.94 -0.03
N LYS A 67 3.47 9.50 -0.16
CA LYS A 67 4.35 10.00 -1.22
C LYS A 67 3.90 9.56 -2.59
N LEU A 68 3.51 8.30 -2.73
CA LEU A 68 2.96 7.79 -4.00
C LEU A 68 1.72 8.57 -4.42
N ASN A 69 0.86 8.86 -3.48
CA ASN A 69 -0.34 9.63 -3.75
C ASN A 69 0.00 11.06 -4.20
N LYS A 70 0.99 11.68 -3.58
CA LYS A 70 1.44 13.01 -3.99
C LYS A 70 2.01 13.01 -5.39
N LEU A 71 2.80 12.00 -5.73
CA LEU A 71 3.38 11.88 -7.06
C LEU A 71 2.32 11.66 -8.14
N ALA A 72 1.24 10.98 -7.81
CA ALA A 72 0.14 10.75 -8.74
C ALA A 72 -0.72 11.98 -8.95
N ARG A 73 -0.64 12.96 -8.06
CA ARG A 73 -1.51 14.14 -8.09
C ARG A 73 -0.97 15.22 -9.01
N HIS A 74 -0.77 14.90 -10.25
CA HIS A 74 -0.44 15.92 -11.24
C HIS A 74 -1.63 16.75 -11.65
N SER A 75 -2.83 16.24 -11.41
CA SER A 75 -4.03 16.96 -11.75
C SER A 75 -4.60 17.64 -10.52
N LYS A 76 -5.40 18.60 -10.78
CA LYS A 76 -6.03 19.47 -9.79
C LYS A 76 -6.99 18.76 -8.85
N ASN A 77 -7.28 17.50 -9.12
CA ASN A 77 -8.18 16.72 -8.27
C ASN A 77 -7.36 16.08 -7.18
N ALA A 78 -7.16 16.85 -6.13
CA ALA A 78 -6.56 16.35 -4.91
C ALA A 78 -7.52 15.38 -4.23
N ASN A 79 -7.87 14.31 -4.89
CA ASN A 79 -8.67 13.29 -4.27
C ASN A 79 -7.80 12.54 -3.28
N LYS A 80 -8.37 12.20 -2.16
CA LYS A 80 -7.71 11.36 -1.17
C LYS A 80 -7.71 9.90 -1.63
N GLU A 81 -7.76 9.70 -2.92
CA GLU A 81 -7.78 8.37 -3.52
C GLU A 81 -6.68 8.24 -4.55
N LEU A 82 -5.96 7.14 -4.47
CA LEU A 82 -4.95 6.77 -5.45
C LEU A 82 -5.50 5.58 -6.23
N SER A 83 -5.66 5.74 -7.54
CA SER A 83 -6.15 4.64 -8.35
C SER A 83 -5.04 3.61 -8.59
N LEU A 84 -5.44 2.36 -8.75
CA LEU A 84 -4.51 1.28 -9.08
C LEU A 84 -3.80 1.56 -10.41
N ALA A 85 -4.52 2.13 -11.38
CA ALA A 85 -3.93 2.47 -12.68
C ALA A 85 -2.80 3.50 -12.52
N GLU A 86 -3.02 4.54 -11.72
CA GLU A 86 -1.98 5.54 -11.44
C GLU A 86 -0.81 4.95 -10.68
N LEU A 87 -1.09 4.10 -9.71
CA LEU A 87 -0.04 3.43 -8.93
C LEU A 87 0.84 2.56 -9.83
N LYS A 88 0.22 1.79 -10.73
CA LYS A 88 0.96 0.97 -11.70
C LYS A 88 1.77 1.84 -12.64
N ARG A 89 1.21 2.95 -13.09
CA ARG A 89 1.92 3.88 -13.97
C ARG A 89 3.18 4.43 -13.28
N LEU A 90 3.04 4.88 -12.05
CA LEU A 90 4.18 5.37 -11.28
C LEU A 90 5.24 4.28 -11.08
N TYR A 91 4.80 3.09 -10.74
CA TYR A 91 5.71 1.96 -10.58
C TYR A 91 6.50 1.68 -11.85
N GLN A 92 5.82 1.65 -12.99
CA GLN A 92 6.45 1.40 -14.29
C GLN A 92 7.43 2.51 -14.67
N MET A 93 7.14 3.74 -14.29
CA MET A 93 8.04 4.87 -14.55
C MET A 93 9.28 4.84 -13.66
N MET A 94 9.13 4.46 -12.42
CA MET A 94 10.22 4.50 -11.45
C MET A 94 11.09 3.24 -11.43
N GLN A 95 10.49 2.10 -11.74
CA GLN A 95 11.15 0.81 -11.59
C GLN A 95 12.47 0.70 -12.39
N PRO A 96 12.55 1.15 -13.65
CA PRO A 96 13.81 1.07 -14.40
C PRO A 96 14.86 2.11 -14.02
N LEU A 97 14.50 3.10 -13.21
CA LEU A 97 15.41 4.17 -12.83
C LEU A 97 16.31 3.74 -11.68
N SER A 98 17.52 4.30 -11.66
CA SER A 98 18.41 4.14 -10.52
C SER A 98 17.87 4.95 -9.33
N ILE A 99 18.44 4.70 -8.16
CA ILE A 99 18.07 5.46 -6.96
C ILE A 99 18.31 6.96 -7.16
N GLU A 100 19.45 7.32 -7.73
CA GLU A 100 19.77 8.73 -7.98
C GLU A 100 18.82 9.36 -8.98
N GLU A 101 18.45 8.62 -10.03
CA GLU A 101 17.49 9.12 -11.00
C GLU A 101 16.12 9.34 -10.39
N ARG A 102 15.70 8.46 -9.48
CA ARG A 102 14.44 8.63 -8.75
C ARG A 102 14.47 9.85 -7.84
N GLU A 103 15.59 10.07 -7.16
CA GLU A 103 15.77 11.25 -6.31
C GLU A 103 15.58 12.53 -7.11
N ILE A 104 16.20 12.60 -8.27
CA ILE A 104 16.16 13.79 -9.13
C ILE A 104 14.79 13.95 -9.81
N SER A 105 14.32 12.90 -10.47
CA SER A 105 13.12 12.98 -11.31
C SER A 105 11.84 13.13 -10.50
N PHE A 106 11.79 12.58 -9.29
CA PHE A 106 10.59 12.57 -8.46
C PHE A 106 10.77 13.33 -7.14
N SER A 107 11.89 14.04 -7.00
CA SER A 107 12.19 14.81 -5.77
C SER A 107 12.08 13.94 -4.52
N LEU A 108 12.64 12.74 -4.59
CA LEU A 108 12.62 11.81 -3.48
C LEU A 108 13.88 11.94 -2.63
N ARG A 109 13.72 11.78 -1.33
CA ARG A 109 14.86 11.69 -0.42
C ARG A 109 15.54 10.34 -0.62
N GLU A 110 16.83 10.27 -0.29
CA GLU A 110 17.61 9.06 -0.44
C GLU A 110 16.97 7.86 0.26
N ASP A 111 16.50 8.07 1.47
CA ASP A 111 15.89 7.01 2.28
C ASP A 111 14.51 6.59 1.78
N ARG A 112 13.95 7.31 0.81
CA ARG A 112 12.67 6.98 0.19
C ARG A 112 12.85 6.37 -1.19
N ALA A 113 13.85 6.80 -1.93
CA ALA A 113 14.03 6.44 -3.33
C ALA A 113 14.25 4.92 -3.54
N ASP A 114 14.82 4.23 -2.58
CA ASP A 114 15.00 2.79 -2.66
C ASP A 114 13.77 2.01 -2.22
N VAL A 115 13.06 2.47 -1.18
CA VAL A 115 11.92 1.73 -0.62
C VAL A 115 10.60 2.00 -1.34
N ILE A 116 10.53 3.03 -2.17
CA ILE A 116 9.29 3.39 -2.87
C ILE A 116 8.84 2.28 -3.82
N ILE A 117 9.77 1.56 -4.43
CA ILE A 117 9.46 0.47 -5.36
C ILE A 117 8.83 -0.72 -4.66
N PRO A 118 9.46 -1.32 -3.63
CA PRO A 118 8.79 -2.42 -2.92
C PRO A 118 7.49 -1.98 -2.25
N ALA A 119 7.40 -0.72 -1.79
CA ALA A 119 6.13 -0.21 -1.25
C ALA A 119 5.03 -0.24 -2.31
N ALA A 120 5.33 0.26 -3.51
CA ALA A 120 4.36 0.24 -4.60
C ALA A 120 3.95 -1.18 -4.95
N GLU A 121 4.89 -2.12 -4.96
CA GLU A 121 4.58 -3.53 -5.24
C GLU A 121 3.61 -4.13 -4.24
N ILE A 122 3.81 -3.86 -2.96
CA ILE A 122 2.92 -4.38 -1.91
C ILE A 122 1.50 -3.83 -2.09
N PHE A 123 1.36 -2.53 -2.34
CA PHE A 123 0.06 -1.93 -2.53
C PHE A 123 -0.62 -2.40 -3.82
N ILE A 124 0.13 -2.59 -4.89
CA ILE A 124 -0.41 -3.14 -6.14
C ILE A 124 -0.96 -4.54 -5.90
N LYS A 125 -0.18 -5.40 -5.23
CA LYS A 125 -0.61 -6.77 -4.92
C LYS A 125 -1.85 -6.77 -4.04
N ALA A 126 -1.88 -5.89 -3.04
CA ALA A 126 -3.04 -5.78 -2.17
C ALA A 126 -4.30 -5.43 -2.97
N CYS A 127 -4.21 -4.46 -3.85
CA CYS A 127 -5.32 -4.08 -4.71
C CYS A 127 -5.79 -5.24 -5.58
N GLU A 128 -4.86 -5.97 -6.15
CA GLU A 128 -5.19 -7.10 -7.03
C GLU A 128 -5.86 -8.23 -6.26
N TYR A 129 -5.33 -8.60 -5.12
CA TYR A 129 -5.89 -9.69 -4.32
C TYR A 129 -7.25 -9.33 -3.73
N LEU A 130 -7.42 -8.09 -3.33
CA LEU A 130 -8.69 -7.59 -2.76
C LEU A 130 -9.68 -7.16 -3.82
N GLN A 131 -9.28 -7.15 -5.09
CA GLN A 131 -10.11 -6.71 -6.21
C GLN A 131 -10.58 -5.27 -6.02
N CYS A 132 -9.66 -4.41 -5.62
CA CYS A 132 -9.91 -2.98 -5.42
C CYS A 132 -9.20 -2.17 -6.50
N ASP A 133 -9.87 -1.15 -7.00
CA ASP A 133 -9.30 -0.28 -8.03
C ASP A 133 -8.70 1.00 -7.46
N ASN A 134 -8.93 1.27 -6.20
CA ASN A 134 -8.47 2.50 -5.55
C ASN A 134 -8.01 2.24 -4.13
N ILE A 135 -7.09 3.08 -3.69
CA ILE A 135 -6.64 3.13 -2.30
C ILE A 135 -7.02 4.49 -1.75
N MET A 136 -7.72 4.53 -0.65
CA MET A 136 -7.99 5.78 0.04
C MET A 136 -6.76 6.13 0.85
N VAL A 137 -6.29 7.36 0.67
CA VAL A 137 -5.10 7.86 1.37
C VAL A 137 -5.52 9.13 2.12
N PRO A 138 -6.06 8.97 3.32
CA PRO A 138 -6.51 10.13 4.08
C PRO A 138 -5.33 11.00 4.51
N ASN A 139 -5.58 12.30 4.61
CA ASN A 139 -4.58 13.22 5.09
C ASN A 139 -4.48 13.08 6.61
N ILE A 140 -3.65 12.13 7.02
CA ILE A 140 -3.47 11.85 8.43
C ILE A 140 -2.38 12.75 8.97
N SER A 141 -2.62 13.40 10.12
CA SER A 141 -1.63 14.23 10.78
C SER A 141 -0.50 13.35 11.33
N LEU A 142 0.61 13.98 11.70
CA LEU A 142 1.74 13.26 12.26
C LEU A 142 1.36 12.45 13.50
N ALA A 143 0.43 12.97 14.28
CA ALA A 143 -0.03 12.27 15.49
C ALA A 143 -0.75 10.96 15.15
N ASP A 144 -1.40 10.92 14.01
CA ASP A 144 -2.18 9.76 13.59
C ASP A 144 -1.35 8.80 12.75
N SER A 145 -0.19 9.21 12.31
CA SER A 145 0.62 8.42 11.37
C SER A 145 1.50 7.38 12.07
N ILE A 146 1.31 7.14 13.33
CA ILE A 146 2.03 6.08 14.05
C ILE A 146 1.60 4.69 13.60
N VAL A 147 0.43 4.56 13.00
CA VAL A 147 -0.03 3.29 12.48
C VAL A 147 0.28 3.27 10.99
N ASP A 148 1.25 2.45 10.62
CA ASP A 148 1.72 2.34 9.26
C ASP A 148 1.31 0.97 8.74
N GLY A 149 0.38 0.92 7.81
CA GLY A 149 -0.12 -0.35 7.31
C GLY A 149 -1.22 -0.22 6.30
N LEU A 150 -1.80 -1.35 5.96
CA LEU A 150 -2.96 -1.43 5.11
C LEU A 150 -4.19 -1.68 5.98
N TYR A 151 -5.24 -0.95 5.69
CA TYR A 151 -6.51 -1.16 6.36
C TYR A 151 -7.56 -1.49 5.34
N GLU A 152 -8.39 -2.46 5.64
CA GLU A 152 -9.46 -2.88 4.80
C GLU A 152 -10.76 -2.69 5.54
N ALA A 153 -11.69 -2.03 4.90
CA ALA A 153 -13.00 -1.84 5.46
C ALA A 153 -14.03 -2.34 4.47
N THR A 154 -14.83 -3.31 4.89
CA THR A 154 -15.94 -3.73 4.07
C THR A 154 -17.06 -2.74 4.24
N GLN A 155 -17.64 -2.36 3.12
CA GLN A 155 -18.84 -1.59 3.20
C GLN A 155 -19.96 -2.48 3.57
N THR A 156 -20.56 -2.15 4.63
CA THR A 156 -21.78 -2.78 4.94
C THR A 156 -22.74 -2.38 3.91
N ARG A 157 -23.28 -3.28 3.35
CA ARG A 157 -24.19 -2.98 2.45
C ARG A 157 -25.33 -2.82 3.03
N SER A 158 -25.66 -2.07 2.91
CA SER A 158 -26.96 -1.90 3.48
C SER A 158 -27.98 -2.36 2.56
#